data_483fb2d5805732e816e642889af9a437
#
_entry.id   483fb2d5805732e816e642889af9a437
#
_cell.length_a   1.000
_cell.length_b   1.000
_cell.length_c   1.000
_cell.angle_alpha   90.00
_cell.angle_beta   90.00
_cell.angle_gamma   90.00
#
_symmetry.space_group_name_H-M   'P 1'
#
loop_
_entity.id
_entity.type
_entity.pdbx_description
1 polymer ?
#
loop_
_entity_poly.entity_id
_entity_poly.type
_entity_poly.pdbx_seq_one_letter_code
_entity_poly.pdbx_strand_id
1 'polypeptide(L)'
;EEFEKTMDKIEADYKEFLDKPEDFLAENWQDVLAVYVMKYGQDAGIKMDKSCRDDLEQIFFLMNVRSNSAILRKLEKIQKEEVSETEVGSAETEKAAEAEESTETEKAADAEESTETKKVAETDAKEYRALSVQDYIALYGADEEQTAILEKYTSTKCRQLCAIVTASKGFVRSEAGSDVSEERVSIVAAACSLIGKVGYFWGGKSYAIGWDDSWGSPMTVSAEGSKSSGTVRSYGLDCSGFVAWSYYNGLGGKDAGIGNHTTTQWNASEMVDSQSAKPGDLVFYHPASAGDDNHVGIVVGVNDNGSLLVVHCSSSQNGVMTGEAWSAGFQYVRSPLGLE
;
A
#
# COMPACT_ATOMS: atom_id res chain seq x y z
N GLU A 1 -14.20 10.47 -5.20
CA GLU A 1 -15.24 10.77 -4.18
C GLU A 1 -16.43 9.80 -4.24
N GLU A 2 -17.12 9.61 -5.40
CA GLU A 2 -18.28 8.69 -5.48
C GLU A 2 -17.85 7.23 -5.38
N PHE A 3 -16.73 6.87 -6.01
CA PHE A 3 -16.15 5.53 -5.93
C PHE A 3 -15.69 5.20 -4.51
N GLU A 4 -15.00 6.10 -3.84
CA GLU A 4 -14.56 5.97 -2.45
C GLU A 4 -15.76 5.75 -1.50
N LYS A 5 -16.80 6.58 -1.60
CA LYS A 5 -18.04 6.39 -0.83
C LYS A 5 -18.69 5.03 -1.07
N THR A 6 -18.57 4.50 -2.29
CA THR A 6 -19.08 3.16 -2.61
C THR A 6 -18.24 2.08 -1.92
N MET A 7 -16.92 2.18 -1.95
CA MET A 7 -16.02 1.26 -1.24
C MET A 7 -16.29 1.26 0.26
N ASP A 8 -16.34 2.45 0.87
CA ASP A 8 -16.62 2.61 2.31
C ASP A 8 -17.96 1.98 2.71
N LYS A 9 -18.98 2.14 1.85
CA LYS A 9 -20.29 1.54 2.08
C LYS A 9 -20.24 0.02 1.99
N ILE A 10 -19.60 -0.54 0.95
CA ILE A 10 -19.46 -2.00 0.78
C ILE A 10 -18.71 -2.60 1.97
N GLU A 11 -17.64 -1.95 2.45
CA GLU A 11 -16.93 -2.40 3.64
C GLU A 11 -17.79 -2.33 4.89
N ALA A 12 -18.59 -1.27 5.06
CA ALA A 12 -19.51 -1.15 6.19
C ALA A 12 -20.57 -2.25 6.16
N ASP A 13 -21.18 -2.48 5.00
CA ASP A 13 -22.17 -3.55 4.81
C ASP A 13 -21.56 -4.94 5.08
N TYR A 14 -20.29 -5.17 4.66
CA TYR A 14 -19.58 -6.42 4.95
C TYR A 14 -19.26 -6.61 6.44
N LYS A 15 -18.87 -5.54 7.14
CA LYS A 15 -18.58 -5.56 8.59
C LYS A 15 -19.75 -6.04 9.44
N GLU A 16 -20.99 -5.84 8.98
CA GLU A 16 -22.19 -6.33 9.70
C GLU A 16 -22.25 -7.86 9.80
N PHE A 17 -21.49 -8.58 8.97
CA PHE A 17 -21.43 -10.04 8.96
C PHE A 17 -20.24 -10.62 9.75
N LEU A 18 -19.42 -9.77 10.37
CA LEU A 18 -18.24 -10.18 11.14
C LEU A 18 -18.53 -10.14 12.65
N ASP A 19 -17.95 -11.10 13.37
CA ASP A 19 -18.06 -11.13 14.84
C ASP A 19 -17.15 -10.06 15.49
N LYS A 20 -16.04 -9.65 14.80
CA LYS A 20 -15.13 -8.58 15.23
C LYS A 20 -14.91 -7.58 14.07
N PRO A 21 -15.89 -6.74 13.79
CA PRO A 21 -15.83 -5.80 12.67
C PRO A 21 -14.72 -4.74 12.80
N GLU A 22 -14.25 -4.46 14.00
CA GLU A 22 -13.16 -3.53 14.29
C GLU A 22 -11.80 -3.99 13.76
N ASP A 23 -11.59 -5.29 13.63
CA ASP A 23 -10.35 -5.88 13.13
C ASP A 23 -10.32 -6.00 11.59
N PHE A 24 -11.44 -5.66 10.92
CA PHE A 24 -11.52 -5.80 9.47
C PHE A 24 -10.87 -4.62 8.75
N LEU A 25 -9.92 -4.94 7.88
CA LEU A 25 -9.30 -4.05 6.90
C LEU A 25 -9.38 -4.68 5.52
N ALA A 26 -9.98 -3.99 4.56
CA ALA A 26 -10.02 -4.46 3.18
C ALA A 26 -8.63 -4.28 2.53
N GLU A 27 -7.97 -5.39 2.24
CA GLU A 27 -6.59 -5.41 1.71
C GLU A 27 -6.55 -5.64 0.20
N ASN A 28 -7.65 -6.10 -0.39
CA ASN A 28 -7.69 -6.64 -1.75
C ASN A 28 -8.57 -5.86 -2.73
N TRP A 29 -8.80 -4.58 -2.52
CA TRP A 29 -9.62 -3.77 -3.43
C TRP A 29 -9.11 -3.77 -4.88
N GLN A 30 -7.79 -3.83 -5.06
CA GLN A 30 -7.21 -3.92 -6.40
C GLN A 30 -7.56 -5.24 -7.10
N ASP A 31 -7.55 -6.34 -6.34
CA ASP A 31 -7.91 -7.67 -6.83
C ASP A 31 -9.41 -7.74 -7.14
N VAL A 32 -10.27 -7.16 -6.28
CA VAL A 32 -11.71 -7.01 -6.50
C VAL A 32 -11.99 -6.24 -7.80
N LEU A 33 -11.30 -5.11 -8.00
CA LEU A 33 -11.44 -4.31 -9.21
C LEU A 33 -10.94 -5.06 -10.45
N ALA A 34 -9.84 -5.80 -10.36
CA ALA A 34 -9.32 -6.61 -11.47
C ALA A 34 -10.34 -7.69 -11.90
N VAL A 35 -10.96 -8.38 -10.95
CA VAL A 35 -12.02 -9.36 -11.21
C VAL A 35 -13.26 -8.68 -11.82
N TYR A 36 -13.63 -7.48 -11.35
CA TYR A 36 -14.73 -6.72 -11.95
C TYR A 36 -14.45 -6.39 -13.42
N VAL A 37 -13.25 -5.85 -13.73
CA VAL A 37 -12.86 -5.50 -15.10
C VAL A 37 -12.79 -6.74 -16.00
N MET A 38 -12.27 -7.86 -15.50
CA MET A 38 -12.24 -9.12 -16.22
C MET A 38 -13.63 -9.62 -16.59
N LYS A 39 -14.61 -9.50 -15.67
CA LYS A 39 -15.99 -9.96 -15.90
C LYS A 39 -16.82 -9.06 -16.82
N TYR A 40 -16.66 -7.75 -16.70
CA TYR A 40 -17.56 -6.78 -17.34
C TYR A 40 -16.90 -5.98 -18.47
N GLY A 41 -15.61 -6.24 -18.75
CA GLY A 41 -14.87 -5.72 -19.88
C GLY A 41 -14.17 -4.38 -19.62
N GLN A 42 -13.13 -4.13 -20.44
CA GLN A 42 -12.24 -2.97 -20.32
C GLN A 42 -12.83 -1.70 -20.99
N ASP A 43 -13.75 -1.87 -21.94
CA ASP A 43 -14.21 -0.78 -22.83
C ASP A 43 -15.43 -0.01 -22.30
N ALA A 44 -16.14 -0.58 -21.32
CA ALA A 44 -17.41 -0.01 -20.84
C ALA A 44 -17.23 1.25 -19.96
N GLY A 45 -16.02 1.52 -19.46
CA GLY A 45 -15.78 2.51 -18.41
C GLY A 45 -16.59 2.20 -17.15
N ILE A 46 -16.01 2.38 -15.98
CA ILE A 46 -16.73 2.15 -14.72
C ILE A 46 -17.67 3.33 -14.49
N LYS A 47 -18.95 3.12 -14.74
CA LYS A 47 -20.00 4.05 -14.33
C LYS A 47 -20.53 3.59 -12.99
N MET A 48 -20.39 4.43 -11.97
CA MET A 48 -20.83 4.15 -10.61
C MET A 48 -22.37 4.24 -10.47
N ASP A 49 -23.08 3.56 -11.36
CA ASP A 49 -24.53 3.36 -11.25
C ASP A 49 -24.84 2.22 -10.26
N LYS A 50 -26.14 1.98 -10.04
CA LYS A 50 -26.57 0.95 -9.08
C LYS A 50 -26.06 -0.44 -9.47
N SER A 51 -26.08 -0.80 -10.77
CA SER A 51 -25.63 -2.12 -11.22
C SER A 51 -24.16 -2.35 -10.94
N CYS A 52 -23.33 -1.34 -11.25
CA CYS A 52 -21.89 -1.40 -10.96
C CYS A 52 -21.61 -1.58 -9.46
N ARG A 53 -22.36 -0.88 -8.59
CA ARG A 53 -22.20 -1.02 -7.13
C ARG A 53 -22.60 -2.41 -6.65
N ASP A 54 -23.74 -2.92 -7.11
CA ASP A 54 -24.24 -4.24 -6.74
C ASP A 54 -23.25 -5.34 -7.20
N ASP A 55 -22.66 -5.21 -8.39
CA ASP A 55 -21.66 -6.15 -8.92
C ASP A 55 -20.33 -6.08 -8.15
N LEU A 56 -19.85 -4.87 -7.80
CA LEU A 56 -18.65 -4.70 -6.98
C LEU A 56 -18.85 -5.28 -5.58
N GLU A 57 -20.01 -5.06 -4.97
CA GLU A 57 -20.34 -5.62 -3.66
C GLU A 57 -20.32 -7.16 -3.70
N GLN A 58 -20.93 -7.77 -4.71
CA GLN A 58 -20.91 -9.22 -4.87
C GLN A 58 -19.50 -9.79 -5.02
N ILE A 59 -18.65 -9.13 -5.82
CA ILE A 59 -17.24 -9.54 -6.00
C ILE A 59 -16.48 -9.36 -4.71
N PHE A 60 -16.68 -8.24 -4.00
CA PHE A 60 -16.03 -7.98 -2.73
C PHE A 60 -16.35 -9.06 -1.69
N PHE A 61 -17.64 -9.41 -1.55
CA PHE A 61 -18.07 -10.49 -0.64
C PHE A 61 -17.54 -11.87 -1.07
N LEU A 62 -17.40 -12.11 -2.38
CA LEU A 62 -16.80 -13.34 -2.90
C LEU A 62 -15.33 -13.45 -2.56
N MET A 63 -14.60 -12.33 -2.57
CA MET A 63 -13.15 -12.28 -2.39
C MET A 63 -12.73 -12.00 -0.94
N ASN A 64 -13.65 -11.73 -0.03
CA ASN A 64 -13.40 -11.58 1.40
C ASN A 64 -14.16 -12.66 2.15
N VAL A 65 -13.54 -13.82 2.34
CA VAL A 65 -14.19 -15.03 2.84
C VAL A 65 -13.90 -15.27 4.32
N ARG A 66 -14.87 -15.86 5.05
CA ARG A 66 -14.66 -16.24 6.44
C ARG A 66 -13.61 -17.34 6.56
N SER A 67 -12.77 -17.27 7.57
CA SER A 67 -11.65 -18.19 7.81
C SER A 67 -12.05 -19.66 7.91
N ASN A 68 -13.28 -19.93 8.34
CA ASN A 68 -13.83 -21.29 8.44
C ASN A 68 -14.68 -21.74 7.23
N SER A 69 -14.67 -20.95 6.14
CA SER A 69 -15.51 -21.21 4.97
C SER A 69 -15.12 -22.47 4.21
N ALA A 70 -16.08 -23.07 3.50
CA ALA A 70 -15.81 -24.19 2.59
C ALA A 70 -14.88 -23.80 1.43
N ILE A 71 -14.87 -22.50 1.06
CA ILE A 71 -14.02 -21.93 0.02
C ILE A 71 -12.55 -22.03 0.42
N LEU A 72 -12.18 -21.63 1.64
CA LEU A 72 -10.79 -21.74 2.11
C LEU A 72 -10.32 -23.18 2.22
N ARG A 73 -11.17 -24.09 2.70
CA ARG A 73 -10.83 -25.53 2.72
C ARG A 73 -10.59 -26.09 1.32
N LYS A 74 -11.36 -25.63 0.32
CA LYS A 74 -11.13 -26.00 -1.09
C LYS A 74 -9.81 -25.47 -1.60
N LEU A 75 -9.49 -24.20 -1.32
CA LEU A 75 -8.24 -23.56 -1.73
C LEU A 75 -7.02 -24.24 -1.11
N GLU A 76 -7.04 -24.53 0.19
CA GLU A 76 -5.99 -25.28 0.88
C GLU A 76 -5.75 -26.68 0.28
N LYS A 77 -6.81 -27.33 -0.19
CA LYS A 77 -6.69 -28.62 -0.87
C LYS A 77 -5.99 -28.49 -2.21
N ILE A 78 -6.38 -27.52 -3.04
CA ILE A 78 -5.76 -27.20 -4.33
C ILE A 78 -4.26 -26.93 -4.14
N GLN A 79 -3.91 -26.03 -3.22
CA GLN A 79 -2.52 -25.67 -2.95
C GLN A 79 -1.67 -26.86 -2.46
N LYS A 80 -2.24 -27.79 -1.68
CA LYS A 80 -1.54 -29.01 -1.27
C LYS A 80 -1.32 -29.99 -2.42
N GLU A 81 -2.27 -30.09 -3.34
CA GLU A 81 -2.16 -30.92 -4.55
C GLU A 81 -1.05 -30.38 -5.47
N GLU A 82 -0.98 -29.05 -5.70
CA GLU A 82 0.07 -28.40 -6.51
C GLU A 82 1.48 -28.60 -5.90
N VAL A 83 1.64 -28.46 -4.59
CA VAL A 83 2.93 -28.69 -3.90
C VAL A 83 3.37 -30.15 -4.04
N SER A 84 2.43 -31.12 -3.94
CA SER A 84 2.76 -32.54 -4.08
C SER A 84 3.20 -32.90 -5.51
N GLU A 85 2.62 -32.29 -6.52
CA GLU A 85 3.00 -32.49 -7.92
C GLU A 85 4.39 -31.88 -8.23
N THR A 86 4.73 -30.73 -7.66
CA THR A 86 6.04 -30.10 -7.81
C THR A 86 7.15 -30.88 -7.09
N GLU A 87 6.89 -31.49 -5.94
CA GLU A 87 7.84 -32.35 -5.23
C GLU A 87 8.08 -33.67 -5.96
N VAL A 88 7.06 -34.26 -6.57
CA VAL A 88 7.22 -35.48 -7.39
C VAL A 88 7.99 -35.18 -8.69
N GLY A 89 7.73 -34.05 -9.33
CA GLY A 89 8.46 -33.61 -10.52
C GLY A 89 9.95 -33.30 -10.26
N SER A 90 10.28 -32.78 -9.07
CA SER A 90 11.69 -32.55 -8.67
C SER A 90 12.42 -33.85 -8.30
N ALA A 91 11.73 -34.81 -7.70
CA ALA A 91 12.31 -36.11 -7.35
C ALA A 91 12.57 -37.01 -8.57
N GLU A 92 11.81 -36.87 -9.66
CA GLU A 92 12.06 -37.57 -10.92
C GLU A 92 13.23 -36.98 -11.70
N THR A 93 13.50 -35.69 -11.61
CA THR A 93 14.65 -35.02 -12.22
C THR A 93 15.96 -35.29 -11.47
N GLU A 94 15.95 -35.47 -10.17
CA GLU A 94 17.13 -35.88 -9.37
C GLU A 94 17.48 -37.36 -9.57
N LYS A 95 16.49 -38.27 -9.75
CA LYS A 95 16.75 -39.69 -10.03
C LYS A 95 17.37 -40.00 -11.39
N ALA A 96 17.30 -39.05 -12.33
CA ALA A 96 17.93 -39.19 -13.65
C ALA A 96 19.42 -38.82 -13.66
N ALA A 97 19.95 -38.22 -12.59
CA ALA A 97 21.35 -37.78 -12.48
C ALA A 97 22.24 -38.69 -11.58
N GLU A 98 21.68 -39.66 -10.84
CA GLU A 98 22.42 -40.50 -9.91
C GLU A 98 22.28 -42.01 -10.22
N ALA A 99 22.52 -42.40 -11.46
CA ALA A 99 22.62 -43.81 -11.85
C ALA A 99 24.04 -44.12 -12.31
N GLU A 100 25.02 -43.94 -11.43
CA GLU A 100 26.32 -44.66 -11.46
C GLU A 100 27.03 -44.46 -10.11
N GLU A 101 27.01 -45.46 -9.28
CA GLU A 101 28.04 -46.02 -8.42
C GLU A 101 27.54 -46.59 -7.06
N SER A 102 27.47 -47.93 -7.08
CA SER A 102 27.84 -48.95 -6.10
C SER A 102 27.39 -48.93 -4.63
N THR A 103 26.55 -49.94 -4.32
CA THR A 103 26.68 -51.11 -3.36
C THR A 103 27.08 -50.87 -1.91
N GLU A 104 26.21 -51.46 -1.08
CA GLU A 104 26.41 -52.07 0.26
C GLU A 104 26.61 -51.19 1.49
N THR A 105 25.71 -51.18 2.44
CA THR A 105 25.50 -52.20 3.48
C THR A 105 24.28 -51.87 4.35
N GLU A 106 23.50 -52.91 4.65
CA GLU A 106 22.44 -52.98 5.67
C GLU A 106 22.95 -52.69 7.08
N LYS A 107 22.15 -51.96 7.86
CA LYS A 107 21.69 -52.47 9.18
C LYS A 107 20.57 -51.62 9.78
N ALA A 108 19.52 -52.31 10.16
CA ALA A 108 18.39 -51.84 10.94
C ALA A 108 18.79 -51.41 12.36
N ALA A 109 18.08 -50.44 12.90
CA ALA A 109 17.74 -50.35 14.32
C ALA A 109 16.47 -49.50 14.49
N ASP A 110 15.57 -50.09 15.25
CA ASP A 110 14.22 -49.71 15.62
C ASP A 110 14.03 -48.34 16.27
N ALA A 111 12.85 -47.80 15.98
CA ALA A 111 11.83 -47.20 16.85
C ALA A 111 12.30 -46.24 17.96
N GLU A 112 11.78 -45.02 17.89
CA GLU A 112 10.90 -44.51 18.95
C GLU A 112 10.08 -43.34 18.42
N GLU A 113 8.79 -43.58 18.36
CA GLU A 113 7.71 -42.64 18.15
C GLU A 113 7.68 -41.64 19.33
N SER A 114 8.17 -40.44 19.16
CA SER A 114 7.86 -39.31 20.04
C SER A 114 6.94 -38.35 19.33
N THR A 115 5.65 -38.51 19.57
CA THR A 115 4.59 -37.56 19.38
C THR A 115 4.89 -36.26 20.16
N GLU A 116 5.73 -35.39 19.63
CA GLU A 116 5.69 -33.98 19.96
C GLU A 116 4.66 -33.32 19.07
N THR A 117 3.41 -33.31 19.53
CA THR A 117 2.42 -32.32 19.16
C THR A 117 3.03 -30.95 19.44
N LYS A 118 3.69 -30.35 18.45
CA LYS A 118 3.92 -28.91 18.41
C LYS A 118 2.54 -28.25 18.55
N LYS A 119 2.25 -27.72 19.74
CA LYS A 119 1.27 -26.69 19.92
C LYS A 119 1.65 -25.58 18.91
N VAL A 120 0.99 -25.58 17.76
CA VAL A 120 0.90 -24.40 16.92
C VAL A 120 0.26 -23.36 17.83
N ALA A 121 1.02 -22.30 18.16
CA ALA A 121 0.46 -21.15 18.81
C ALA A 121 -0.77 -20.77 17.96
N GLU A 122 -1.95 -20.75 18.58
CA GLU A 122 -3.12 -20.07 18.06
C GLU A 122 -2.72 -18.60 17.92
N THR A 123 -2.16 -18.24 16.75
CA THR A 123 -2.23 -16.89 16.27
C THR A 123 -3.73 -16.63 16.09
N ASP A 124 -4.26 -15.60 16.71
CA ASP A 124 -5.63 -15.13 16.54
C ASP A 124 -5.97 -15.15 15.05
N ALA A 125 -6.69 -16.21 14.63
CA ALA A 125 -7.05 -16.36 13.22
C ALA A 125 -8.02 -15.23 12.91
N LYS A 126 -7.66 -14.34 12.00
CA LYS A 126 -8.58 -13.34 11.44
C LYS A 126 -9.86 -14.08 11.03
N GLU A 127 -11.03 -13.58 11.41
CA GLU A 127 -12.31 -14.24 11.10
C GLU A 127 -12.64 -14.22 9.60
N TYR A 128 -11.85 -13.51 8.82
CA TYR A 128 -11.94 -13.42 7.37
C TYR A 128 -10.56 -13.61 6.73
N ARG A 129 -10.56 -13.91 5.42
CA ARG A 129 -9.37 -13.90 4.56
C ARG A 129 -9.70 -13.18 3.26
N ALA A 130 -8.88 -12.20 2.91
CA ALA A 130 -8.87 -11.57 1.60
C ALA A 130 -8.25 -12.54 0.58
N LEU A 131 -8.96 -12.81 -0.52
CA LEU A 131 -8.46 -13.61 -1.63
C LEU A 131 -7.73 -12.70 -2.61
N SER A 132 -6.59 -13.18 -3.11
CA SER A 132 -5.88 -12.59 -4.25
C SER A 132 -6.49 -13.03 -5.58
N VAL A 133 -6.05 -12.41 -6.69
CA VAL A 133 -6.43 -12.89 -8.03
C VAL A 133 -5.90 -14.30 -8.30
N GLN A 134 -4.76 -14.70 -7.73
CA GLN A 134 -4.23 -16.06 -7.83
C GLN A 134 -5.14 -17.06 -7.12
N ASP A 135 -5.63 -16.73 -5.92
CA ASP A 135 -6.62 -17.54 -5.21
C ASP A 135 -7.93 -17.63 -6.04
N TYR A 136 -8.34 -16.53 -6.66
CA TYR A 136 -9.52 -16.50 -7.54
C TYR A 136 -9.35 -17.43 -8.74
N ILE A 137 -8.22 -17.37 -9.44
CA ILE A 137 -7.91 -18.25 -10.58
C ILE A 137 -7.91 -19.72 -10.15
N ALA A 138 -7.26 -20.06 -9.03
CA ALA A 138 -7.23 -21.42 -8.50
C ALA A 138 -8.62 -21.97 -8.17
N LEU A 139 -9.52 -21.14 -7.64
CA LEU A 139 -10.86 -21.55 -7.21
C LEU A 139 -11.87 -21.65 -8.34
N TYR A 140 -11.82 -20.71 -9.30
CA TYR A 140 -12.86 -20.50 -10.30
C TYR A 140 -12.39 -20.74 -11.73
N GLY A 141 -11.08 -20.84 -11.95
CA GLY A 141 -10.45 -20.90 -13.25
C GLY A 141 -10.42 -19.55 -13.94
N ALA A 142 -9.52 -19.41 -14.90
CA ALA A 142 -9.48 -18.31 -15.86
C ALA A 142 -8.81 -18.83 -17.14
N ASP A 143 -9.26 -18.39 -18.29
CA ASP A 143 -8.56 -18.62 -19.54
C ASP A 143 -7.36 -17.68 -19.69
N GLU A 144 -6.60 -17.83 -20.76
CA GLU A 144 -5.38 -17.05 -20.99
C GLU A 144 -5.65 -15.54 -21.10
N GLU A 145 -6.74 -15.14 -21.75
CA GLU A 145 -7.13 -13.73 -21.89
C GLU A 145 -7.56 -13.14 -20.54
N GLN A 146 -8.37 -13.87 -19.80
CA GLN A 146 -8.81 -13.49 -18.44
C GLN A 146 -7.64 -13.37 -17.47
N THR A 147 -6.70 -14.31 -17.50
CA THR A 147 -5.48 -14.30 -16.69
C THR A 147 -4.63 -13.06 -17.00
N ALA A 148 -4.42 -12.75 -18.28
CA ALA A 148 -3.65 -11.57 -18.69
C ALA A 148 -4.31 -10.26 -18.22
N ILE A 149 -5.64 -10.17 -18.21
CA ILE A 149 -6.39 -9.04 -17.67
C ILE A 149 -6.15 -8.91 -16.16
N LEU A 150 -6.29 -10.00 -15.41
CA LEU A 150 -6.12 -10.03 -13.96
C LEU A 150 -4.70 -9.59 -13.58
N GLU A 151 -3.66 -10.15 -14.20
CA GLU A 151 -2.27 -9.80 -13.96
C GLU A 151 -1.96 -8.34 -14.29
N LYS A 152 -2.50 -7.82 -15.40
CA LYS A 152 -2.32 -6.43 -15.81
C LYS A 152 -2.86 -5.46 -14.74
N TYR A 153 -4.07 -5.70 -14.26
CA TYR A 153 -4.74 -4.79 -13.31
C TYR A 153 -4.29 -4.98 -11.86
N THR A 154 -3.57 -6.06 -11.54
CA THR A 154 -2.94 -6.28 -10.23
C THR A 154 -1.43 -6.07 -10.23
N SER A 155 -0.85 -5.65 -11.36
CA SER A 155 0.58 -5.30 -11.42
C SER A 155 0.90 -4.16 -10.44
N THR A 156 2.12 -4.16 -9.88
CA THR A 156 2.61 -3.11 -8.95
C THR A 156 2.40 -1.70 -9.54
N LYS A 157 2.68 -1.51 -10.81
CA LYS A 157 2.46 -0.22 -11.49
C LYS A 157 1.00 0.20 -11.47
N CYS A 158 0.06 -0.73 -11.67
CA CYS A 158 -1.37 -0.43 -11.64
C CYS A 158 -1.84 -0.13 -10.21
N ARG A 159 -1.37 -0.89 -9.22
CA ARG A 159 -1.65 -0.65 -7.79
C ARG A 159 -1.23 0.75 -7.36
N GLN A 160 0.01 1.13 -7.68
CA GLN A 160 0.54 2.46 -7.37
C GLN A 160 -0.26 3.56 -8.06
N LEU A 161 -0.60 3.38 -9.33
CA LEU A 161 -1.42 4.35 -10.06
C LEU A 161 -2.80 4.53 -9.43
N CYS A 162 -3.47 3.44 -9.05
CA CYS A 162 -4.77 3.49 -8.38
C CYS A 162 -4.68 4.18 -7.02
N ALA A 163 -3.68 3.85 -6.20
CA ALA A 163 -3.45 4.50 -4.91
C ALA A 163 -3.27 6.02 -5.04
N ILE A 164 -2.47 6.45 -6.03
CA ILE A 164 -2.18 7.87 -6.28
C ILE A 164 -3.39 8.61 -6.83
N VAL A 165 -4.06 8.06 -7.85
CA VAL A 165 -5.14 8.75 -8.56
C VAL A 165 -6.40 8.84 -7.73
N THR A 166 -6.74 7.79 -7.00
CA THR A 166 -7.94 7.76 -6.16
C THR A 166 -7.73 8.41 -4.80
N ALA A 167 -6.50 8.36 -4.27
CA ALA A 167 -6.17 8.70 -2.88
C ALA A 167 -7.07 7.98 -1.85
N SER A 168 -7.66 6.85 -2.26
CA SER A 168 -8.55 6.05 -1.42
C SER A 168 -7.74 5.15 -0.51
N LYS A 169 -8.10 5.09 0.77
CA LYS A 169 -7.47 4.19 1.75
C LYS A 169 -7.47 2.73 1.30
N GLY A 170 -8.55 2.26 0.67
CA GLY A 170 -8.63 0.90 0.16
C GLY A 170 -7.57 0.58 -0.90
N PHE A 171 -7.32 1.48 -1.86
CA PHE A 171 -6.26 1.29 -2.85
C PHE A 171 -4.86 1.51 -2.26
N VAL A 172 -4.69 2.47 -1.35
CA VAL A 172 -3.41 2.66 -0.62
C VAL A 172 -3.10 1.41 0.21
N ARG A 173 -4.10 0.84 0.89
CA ARG A 173 -3.96 -0.43 1.64
C ARG A 173 -3.58 -1.58 0.73
N SER A 174 -4.22 -1.70 -0.43
CA SER A 174 -3.94 -2.73 -1.44
C SER A 174 -2.51 -2.65 -1.99
N GLU A 175 -1.95 -1.44 -2.10
CA GLU A 175 -0.55 -1.22 -2.47
C GLU A 175 0.41 -1.51 -1.31
N ALA A 176 0.09 -1.01 -0.12
CA ALA A 176 0.96 -1.09 1.05
C ALA A 176 1.08 -2.51 1.64
N GLY A 177 0.03 -3.34 1.48
CA GLY A 177 -0.05 -4.65 2.11
C GLY A 177 -0.53 -4.62 3.57
N SER A 178 -0.78 -5.79 4.12
CA SER A 178 -1.39 -5.98 5.45
C SER A 178 -0.45 -5.70 6.64
N ASP A 179 0.85 -5.68 6.40
CA ASP A 179 1.89 -5.44 7.41
C ASP A 179 2.16 -3.95 7.70
N VAL A 180 1.46 -3.06 6.98
CA VAL A 180 1.53 -1.61 7.18
C VAL A 180 0.35 -1.14 8.01
N SER A 181 0.59 -0.33 9.05
CA SER A 181 -0.46 0.14 9.96
C SER A 181 -1.49 1.03 9.24
N GLU A 182 -2.72 1.10 9.80
CA GLU A 182 -3.79 1.95 9.27
C GLU A 182 -3.42 3.43 9.33
N GLU A 183 -2.62 3.83 10.31
CA GLU A 183 -2.13 5.20 10.43
C GLU A 183 -1.25 5.56 9.23
N ARG A 184 -0.33 4.69 8.83
CA ARG A 184 0.53 4.87 7.65
C ARG A 184 -0.28 4.96 6.36
N VAL A 185 -1.25 4.07 6.17
CA VAL A 185 -2.19 4.11 5.03
C VAL A 185 -2.93 5.44 4.98
N SER A 186 -3.43 5.90 6.11
CA SER A 186 -4.17 7.17 6.21
C SER A 186 -3.30 8.38 5.89
N ILE A 187 -2.03 8.39 6.33
CA ILE A 187 -1.05 9.44 6.02
C ILE A 187 -0.77 9.48 4.51
N VAL A 188 -0.53 8.33 3.89
CA VAL A 188 -0.27 8.25 2.45
C VAL A 188 -1.50 8.66 1.64
N ALA A 189 -2.70 8.23 2.03
CA ALA A 189 -3.94 8.66 1.38
C ALA A 189 -4.13 10.18 1.47
N ALA A 190 -3.89 10.77 2.65
CA ALA A 190 -3.92 12.22 2.83
C ALA A 190 -2.90 12.92 1.91
N ALA A 191 -1.66 12.44 1.86
CA ALA A 191 -0.62 12.98 0.98
C ALA A 191 -1.03 12.92 -0.50
N CYS A 192 -1.50 11.77 -0.98
CA CYS A 192 -1.95 11.57 -2.36
C CYS A 192 -3.14 12.47 -2.74
N SER A 193 -4.02 12.78 -1.77
CA SER A 193 -5.20 13.62 -2.01
C SER A 193 -4.89 15.04 -2.49
N LEU A 194 -3.68 15.53 -2.25
CA LEU A 194 -3.24 16.89 -2.65
C LEU A 194 -2.50 16.94 -3.98
N ILE A 195 -2.20 15.80 -4.62
CA ILE A 195 -1.45 15.77 -5.89
C ILE A 195 -2.17 16.55 -6.97
N GLY A 196 -1.44 17.51 -7.57
CA GLY A 196 -1.95 18.39 -8.62
C GLY A 196 -2.99 19.42 -8.19
N LYS A 197 -3.32 19.49 -6.88
CA LYS A 197 -4.37 20.39 -6.36
C LYS A 197 -3.80 21.54 -5.54
N VAL A 198 -2.68 21.35 -4.84
CA VAL A 198 -2.07 22.37 -3.98
C VAL A 198 -0.73 22.81 -4.54
N GLY A 199 -0.56 24.13 -4.71
CA GLY A 199 0.64 24.74 -5.20
C GLY A 199 1.74 24.86 -4.15
N TYR A 200 2.98 25.11 -4.62
CA TYR A 200 4.10 25.37 -3.73
C TYR A 200 4.10 26.83 -3.26
N PHE A 201 4.23 27.02 -1.94
CA PHE A 201 4.37 28.34 -1.32
C PHE A 201 5.47 28.29 -0.25
N TRP A 202 6.54 29.05 -0.41
CA TRP A 202 7.66 29.08 0.52
C TRP A 202 7.22 29.55 1.91
N GLY A 203 7.44 28.72 2.94
CA GLY A 203 6.94 28.94 4.30
C GLY A 203 5.45 28.58 4.49
N GLY A 204 4.81 28.01 3.46
CA GLY A 204 3.38 27.62 3.53
C GLY A 204 3.14 26.44 4.45
N LYS A 205 2.19 26.62 5.37
CA LYS A 205 1.77 25.63 6.37
C LYS A 205 0.25 25.63 6.46
N SER A 206 -0.32 24.49 6.84
CA SER A 206 -1.74 24.38 7.15
C SER A 206 -1.96 23.39 8.29
N TYR A 207 -2.91 23.69 9.17
CA TYR A 207 -3.41 22.84 10.24
C TYR A 207 -4.92 22.59 10.08
N ALA A 208 -5.47 22.86 8.90
CA ALA A 208 -6.84 22.51 8.57
C ALA A 208 -7.03 20.99 8.49
N ILE A 209 -8.15 20.51 9.00
CA ILE A 209 -8.63 19.15 8.73
C ILE A 209 -9.32 19.19 7.35
N GLY A 210 -8.84 18.36 6.43
CA GLY A 210 -9.29 18.39 5.04
C GLY A 210 -8.74 19.60 4.26
N TRP A 211 -9.55 20.11 3.36
CA TRP A 211 -9.17 21.23 2.48
C TRP A 211 -9.02 22.54 3.27
N ASP A 212 -7.96 23.29 2.99
CA ASP A 212 -7.78 24.64 3.54
C ASP A 212 -8.27 25.67 2.51
N ASP A 213 -9.32 26.40 2.85
CA ASP A 213 -9.94 27.37 1.94
C ASP A 213 -9.05 28.58 1.57
N SER A 214 -7.93 28.74 2.27
CA SER A 214 -6.93 29.75 1.92
C SER A 214 -6.03 29.35 0.75
N TRP A 215 -5.94 28.06 0.40
CA TRP A 215 -5.14 27.62 -0.73
C TRP A 215 -5.65 28.18 -2.05
N GLY A 216 -4.71 28.62 -2.88
CA GLY A 216 -4.99 29.30 -4.15
C GLY A 216 -5.20 30.81 -4.00
N SER A 217 -5.45 31.32 -2.81
CA SER A 217 -5.61 32.78 -2.59
C SER A 217 -4.29 33.52 -2.74
N PRO A 218 -4.30 34.75 -3.31
CA PRO A 218 -3.10 35.57 -3.40
C PRO A 218 -2.57 35.93 -2.01
N MET A 219 -1.31 35.62 -1.72
CA MET A 219 -0.67 35.90 -0.44
C MET A 219 0.79 36.32 -0.64
N THR A 220 1.29 37.27 0.16
CA THR A 220 2.70 37.66 0.14
C THR A 220 3.53 36.59 0.84
N VAL A 221 4.60 36.12 0.19
CA VAL A 221 5.58 35.23 0.78
C VAL A 221 6.37 36.00 1.83
N SER A 222 6.03 35.82 3.10
CA SER A 222 6.68 36.51 4.22
C SER A 222 7.93 35.83 4.75
N ALA A 223 8.08 34.50 4.49
CA ALA A 223 9.26 33.77 4.88
C ALA A 223 10.49 34.24 4.07
N GLU A 224 11.61 34.48 4.75
CA GLU A 224 12.88 34.85 4.12
C GLU A 224 13.59 33.63 3.52
N GLY A 225 14.67 33.87 2.76
CA GLY A 225 15.55 32.80 2.25
C GLY A 225 15.18 32.22 0.89
N SER A 226 14.09 32.69 0.23
CA SER A 226 13.70 32.26 -1.11
C SER A 226 13.73 33.40 -2.11
N LYS A 227 13.92 33.08 -3.40
CA LYS A 227 13.73 34.03 -4.51
C LYS A 227 12.28 34.54 -4.60
N SER A 228 11.34 33.86 -3.99
CA SER A 228 9.92 34.27 -3.94
C SER A 228 9.59 35.17 -2.75
N SER A 229 10.50 35.34 -1.77
CA SER A 229 10.30 36.19 -0.59
C SER A 229 9.92 37.60 -0.98
N GLY A 230 8.86 38.14 -0.37
CA GLY A 230 8.31 39.47 -0.66
C GLY A 230 7.41 39.54 -1.92
N THR A 231 7.28 38.44 -2.69
CA THR A 231 6.37 38.42 -3.86
C THR A 231 4.98 37.88 -3.49
N VAL A 232 3.95 38.25 -4.25
CA VAL A 232 2.61 37.68 -4.11
C VAL A 232 2.53 36.39 -4.94
N ARG A 233 2.07 35.30 -4.30
CA ARG A 233 1.88 33.99 -4.91
C ARG A 233 0.53 33.40 -4.49
N SER A 234 0.04 32.41 -5.24
CA SER A 234 -1.06 31.57 -4.77
C SER A 234 -0.62 30.80 -3.52
N TYR A 235 -1.36 30.96 -2.41
CA TYR A 235 -1.03 30.28 -1.16
C TYR A 235 -1.14 28.76 -1.31
N GLY A 236 -0.28 28.05 -0.64
CA GLY A 236 -0.19 26.61 -0.67
C GLY A 236 0.75 26.10 0.43
N LEU A 237 1.47 25.04 0.17
CA LEU A 237 2.36 24.38 1.13
C LEU A 237 3.82 24.43 0.64
N ASP A 238 4.78 24.50 1.55
CA ASP A 238 6.15 24.09 1.27
C ASP A 238 6.32 22.57 1.48
N CYS A 239 7.52 22.05 1.25
CA CYS A 239 7.77 20.59 1.36
C CYS A 239 7.50 20.05 2.76
N SER A 240 7.95 20.74 3.80
CA SER A 240 7.79 20.34 5.21
C SER A 240 6.37 20.62 5.74
N GLY A 241 5.70 21.66 5.22
CA GLY A 241 4.30 21.94 5.50
C GLY A 241 3.37 20.89 4.90
N PHE A 242 3.69 20.41 3.70
CA PHE A 242 3.00 19.29 3.07
C PHE A 242 3.09 18.01 3.92
N VAL A 243 4.29 17.66 4.38
CA VAL A 243 4.49 16.49 5.27
C VAL A 243 3.70 16.67 6.56
N ALA A 244 3.83 17.83 7.25
CA ALA A 244 3.11 18.10 8.49
C ALA A 244 1.58 18.00 8.32
N TRP A 245 1.02 18.58 7.25
CA TRP A 245 -0.41 18.48 6.95
C TRP A 245 -0.86 17.04 6.67
N SER A 246 -0.08 16.28 5.89
CA SER A 246 -0.40 14.88 5.56
C SER A 246 -0.46 14.00 6.80
N TYR A 247 0.48 14.16 7.72
CA TYR A 247 0.48 13.44 8.99
C TYR A 247 -0.66 13.88 9.89
N TYR A 248 -0.88 15.18 10.04
CA TYR A 248 -1.95 15.71 10.86
C TYR A 248 -3.32 15.20 10.40
N ASN A 249 -3.57 15.21 9.09
CA ASN A 249 -4.82 14.71 8.51
C ASN A 249 -4.93 13.18 8.55
N GLY A 250 -3.86 12.46 8.23
CA GLY A 250 -3.83 11.00 8.30
C GLY A 250 -4.09 10.46 9.71
N LEU A 251 -3.64 11.19 10.73
CA LEU A 251 -3.87 10.85 12.14
C LEU A 251 -5.16 11.47 12.72
N GLY A 252 -6.07 11.96 11.87
CA GLY A 252 -7.35 12.50 12.30
C GLY A 252 -7.25 13.75 13.17
N GLY A 253 -6.27 14.61 12.92
CA GLY A 253 -6.03 15.86 13.66
C GLY A 253 -5.16 15.70 14.92
N LYS A 254 -4.52 14.55 15.09
CA LYS A 254 -3.54 14.36 16.17
C LYS A 254 -2.16 14.87 15.73
N ASP A 255 -1.43 15.51 16.66
CA ASP A 255 -0.05 15.89 16.43
C ASP A 255 0.83 14.63 16.41
N ALA A 256 1.52 14.41 15.29
CA ALA A 256 2.47 13.32 15.12
C ALA A 256 3.83 13.56 15.82
N GLY A 257 4.06 14.74 16.36
CA GLY A 257 5.34 15.12 16.96
C GLY A 257 6.47 15.29 15.97
N ILE A 258 6.21 15.28 14.65
CA ILE A 258 7.26 15.41 13.62
C ILE A 258 7.66 16.86 13.34
N GLY A 259 6.87 17.84 13.81
CA GLY A 259 7.07 19.24 13.52
C GLY A 259 6.74 19.61 12.06
N ASN A 260 7.09 20.86 11.68
CA ASN A 260 6.72 21.44 10.40
C ASN A 260 7.89 22.07 9.62
N HIS A 261 9.13 21.68 9.96
CA HIS A 261 10.37 22.05 9.27
C HIS A 261 11.20 20.79 8.97
N THR A 262 11.95 20.81 7.89
CA THR A 262 12.82 19.69 7.49
C THR A 262 13.75 19.23 8.62
N THR A 263 14.34 20.18 9.37
CA THR A 263 15.21 19.88 10.52
C THR A 263 14.47 19.17 11.64
N THR A 264 13.25 19.59 12.00
CA THR A 264 12.46 18.95 13.06
C THR A 264 11.99 17.57 12.62
N GLN A 265 11.56 17.42 11.36
CA GLN A 265 11.13 16.15 10.77
C GLN A 265 12.29 15.15 10.69
N TRP A 266 13.48 15.61 10.34
CA TRP A 266 14.68 14.77 10.39
C TRP A 266 14.96 14.27 11.81
N ASN A 267 14.94 15.18 12.81
CA ASN A 267 15.27 14.84 14.20
C ASN A 267 14.18 13.98 14.87
N ALA A 268 12.92 14.05 14.41
CA ALA A 268 11.82 13.23 14.88
C ALA A 268 11.70 11.88 14.16
N SER A 269 12.70 11.49 13.40
CA SER A 269 12.74 10.24 12.64
C SER A 269 14.10 9.57 12.75
N GLU A 270 14.17 8.27 12.52
CA GLU A 270 15.41 7.49 12.49
C GLU A 270 15.74 7.00 11.08
N MET A 271 17.03 6.77 10.81
CA MET A 271 17.46 6.29 9.51
C MET A 271 17.06 4.82 9.32
N VAL A 272 16.51 4.51 8.17
CA VAL A 272 16.20 3.13 7.76
C VAL A 272 16.85 2.82 6.41
N ASP A 273 17.12 1.55 6.18
CA ASP A 273 17.56 1.08 4.87
C ASP A 273 16.45 1.27 3.84
N SER A 274 16.80 1.68 2.63
CA SER A 274 15.81 1.91 1.56
C SER A 274 15.02 0.66 1.17
N GLN A 275 15.59 -0.53 1.36
CA GLN A 275 14.90 -1.80 1.12
C GLN A 275 13.89 -2.15 2.23
N SER A 276 14.02 -1.51 3.39
CA SER A 276 13.12 -1.65 4.53
C SER A 276 12.12 -0.48 4.64
N ALA A 277 12.14 0.43 3.67
CA ALA A 277 11.24 1.58 3.64
C ALA A 277 9.78 1.13 3.56
N LYS A 278 8.94 1.79 4.33
CA LYS A 278 7.49 1.54 4.36
C LYS A 278 6.72 2.76 3.86
N PRO A 279 5.52 2.58 3.31
CA PRO A 279 4.59 3.69 3.09
C PRO A 279 4.46 4.57 4.34
N GLY A 280 4.50 5.89 4.15
CA GLY A 280 4.52 6.84 5.25
C GLY A 280 5.91 7.18 5.81
N ASP A 281 6.98 6.52 5.40
CA ASP A 281 8.33 6.97 5.74
C ASP A 281 8.69 8.27 5.03
N LEU A 282 9.69 8.98 5.53
CA LEU A 282 10.16 10.25 5.00
C LEU A 282 11.40 10.05 4.14
N VAL A 283 11.52 10.84 3.08
CA VAL A 283 12.73 10.95 2.28
C VAL A 283 13.28 12.37 2.33
N PHE A 284 14.60 12.52 2.34
CA PHE A 284 15.28 13.82 2.44
C PHE A 284 16.39 13.95 1.40
N TYR A 285 16.65 15.18 0.95
CA TYR A 285 17.81 15.49 0.10
C TYR A 285 19.10 15.45 0.91
N HIS A 286 19.11 16.04 2.12
CA HIS A 286 20.28 16.27 2.94
C HIS A 286 20.00 15.97 4.42
N PRO A 287 21.04 15.83 5.26
CA PRO A 287 20.91 15.80 6.72
C PRO A 287 20.34 17.12 7.26
N ALA A 288 19.88 17.10 8.52
CA ALA A 288 19.29 18.25 9.22
C ALA A 288 20.16 19.52 9.18
N SER A 289 21.49 19.38 9.09
CA SER A 289 22.43 20.50 9.03
C SER A 289 22.29 21.38 7.78
N ALA A 290 21.59 20.91 6.74
CA ALA A 290 21.33 21.71 5.55
C ALA A 290 20.25 22.79 5.77
N GLY A 291 19.47 22.71 6.87
CA GLY A 291 18.45 23.70 7.20
C GLY A 291 17.43 23.88 6.07
N ASP A 292 17.28 25.12 5.61
CA ASP A 292 16.29 25.52 4.59
C ASP A 292 16.65 25.04 3.18
N ASP A 293 17.90 24.65 2.92
CA ASP A 293 18.32 24.05 1.64
C ASP A 293 17.90 22.58 1.50
N ASN A 294 17.25 22.00 2.52
CA ASN A 294 16.79 20.64 2.53
C ASN A 294 15.40 20.48 1.86
N HIS A 295 15.11 19.27 1.44
CA HIS A 295 13.81 18.91 0.90
C HIS A 295 13.33 17.59 1.50
N VAL A 296 12.01 17.43 1.61
CA VAL A 296 11.38 16.27 2.25
C VAL A 296 10.17 15.81 1.43
N GLY A 297 9.94 14.51 1.42
CA GLY A 297 8.75 13.86 0.84
C GLY A 297 8.32 12.67 1.67
N ILE A 298 7.22 12.04 1.25
CA ILE A 298 6.61 10.86 1.89
C ILE A 298 6.68 9.68 0.93
N VAL A 299 7.13 8.52 1.41
CA VAL A 299 7.12 7.25 0.66
C VAL A 299 5.68 6.77 0.49
N VAL A 300 5.31 6.44 -0.74
CA VAL A 300 4.01 5.83 -1.09
C VAL A 300 4.12 4.33 -1.17
N GLY A 301 5.19 3.82 -1.79
CA GLY A 301 5.41 2.40 -2.01
C GLY A 301 6.76 2.13 -2.67
N VAL A 302 7.02 0.87 -2.97
CA VAL A 302 8.25 0.39 -3.61
C VAL A 302 7.90 -0.16 -4.99
N ASN A 303 8.65 0.25 -6.01
CA ASN A 303 8.51 -0.29 -7.37
C ASN A 303 9.11 -1.70 -7.48
N ASP A 304 8.77 -2.43 -8.56
CA ASP A 304 9.29 -3.79 -8.83
C ASP A 304 10.83 -3.86 -8.89
N ASN A 305 11.50 -2.76 -9.22
CA ASN A 305 12.96 -2.64 -9.25
C ASN A 305 13.59 -2.21 -7.91
N GLY A 306 12.80 -2.09 -6.84
CA GLY A 306 13.25 -1.64 -5.52
C GLY A 306 13.37 -0.11 -5.37
N SER A 307 12.97 0.68 -6.37
CA SER A 307 12.92 2.14 -6.25
C SER A 307 11.72 2.59 -5.43
N LEU A 308 11.87 3.70 -4.70
CA LEU A 308 10.80 4.26 -3.88
C LEU A 308 9.96 5.26 -4.69
N LEU A 309 8.65 5.04 -4.70
CA LEU A 309 7.69 6.03 -5.16
C LEU A 309 7.39 7.01 -4.01
N VAL A 310 7.47 8.31 -4.29
CA VAL A 310 7.29 9.35 -3.28
C VAL A 310 6.29 10.42 -3.72
N VAL A 311 5.64 11.05 -2.75
CA VAL A 311 4.87 12.28 -2.92
C VAL A 311 5.57 13.41 -2.17
N HIS A 312 5.72 14.55 -2.82
CA HIS A 312 6.34 15.73 -2.22
C HIS A 312 5.78 17.02 -2.79
N CYS A 313 5.88 18.13 -2.05
CA CYS A 313 5.54 19.45 -2.57
C CYS A 313 6.80 20.11 -3.12
N SER A 314 6.91 20.15 -4.45
CA SER A 314 8.10 20.58 -5.19
C SER A 314 8.04 22.05 -5.57
N SER A 315 9.08 22.83 -5.21
CA SER A 315 9.23 24.21 -5.64
C SER A 315 9.49 24.33 -7.14
N SER A 316 10.24 23.41 -7.73
CA SER A 316 10.56 23.43 -9.17
C SER A 316 9.37 23.05 -10.06
N GLN A 317 8.45 22.23 -9.56
CA GLN A 317 7.22 21.83 -10.25
C GLN A 317 5.98 22.58 -9.76
N ASN A 318 6.18 23.53 -8.83
CA ASN A 318 5.16 24.41 -8.27
C ASN A 318 3.96 23.69 -7.64
N GLY A 319 4.18 22.58 -6.93
CA GLY A 319 3.09 21.93 -6.21
C GLY A 319 3.35 20.50 -5.77
N VAL A 320 2.29 19.87 -5.28
CA VAL A 320 2.31 18.49 -4.82
C VAL A 320 2.30 17.55 -6.02
N MET A 321 3.29 16.66 -6.07
CA MET A 321 3.50 15.72 -7.17
C MET A 321 4.11 14.40 -6.70
N THR A 322 4.11 13.42 -7.58
CA THR A 322 4.81 12.15 -7.40
C THR A 322 6.12 12.10 -8.15
N GLY A 323 7.05 11.28 -7.68
CA GLY A 323 8.30 11.00 -8.35
C GLY A 323 8.96 9.72 -7.82
N GLU A 324 9.96 9.24 -8.56
CA GLU A 324 10.87 8.23 -8.04
C GLU A 324 11.92 8.94 -7.18
N ALA A 325 12.16 8.43 -5.97
CA ALA A 325 12.93 9.14 -4.93
C ALA A 325 14.33 9.56 -5.39
N TRP A 326 15.10 8.62 -5.93
CA TRP A 326 16.50 8.87 -6.31
C TRP A 326 16.60 9.80 -7.52
N SER A 327 15.72 9.61 -8.51
CA SER A 327 15.64 10.48 -9.69
C SER A 327 15.18 11.90 -9.32
N ALA A 328 14.38 12.06 -8.27
CA ALA A 328 13.97 13.35 -7.73
C ALA A 328 15.04 14.03 -6.88
N GLY A 329 16.14 13.33 -6.54
CA GLY A 329 17.27 13.87 -5.80
C GLY A 329 17.30 13.53 -4.31
N PHE A 330 16.37 12.71 -3.81
CA PHE A 330 16.40 12.25 -2.43
C PHE A 330 17.56 11.29 -2.21
N GLN A 331 18.14 11.28 -1.01
CA GLN A 331 19.33 10.50 -0.67
C GLN A 331 19.19 9.72 0.64
N TYR A 332 18.22 10.08 1.47
CA TYR A 332 18.04 9.51 2.81
C TYR A 332 16.61 9.07 3.00
N VAL A 333 16.43 7.89 3.61
CA VAL A 333 15.13 7.38 4.05
C VAL A 333 15.09 7.35 5.57
N ARG A 334 13.99 7.80 6.16
CA ARG A 334 13.86 7.89 7.61
C ARG A 334 12.44 7.52 8.04
N SER A 335 12.33 6.69 9.08
CA SER A 335 11.05 6.32 9.67
C SER A 335 10.73 7.23 10.85
N PRO A 336 9.54 7.85 10.90
CA PRO A 336 9.15 8.68 12.05
C PRO A 336 9.07 7.88 13.33
N LEU A 337 9.57 8.46 14.43
CA LEU A 337 9.52 7.86 15.75
C LEU A 337 8.07 7.77 16.23
N GLY A 338 7.64 6.60 16.73
CA GLY A 338 6.30 6.37 17.25
C GLY A 338 5.22 6.11 16.18
N LEU A 339 5.59 5.93 14.92
CA LEU A 339 4.72 5.47 13.86
C LEU A 339 5.02 3.96 13.59
N GLU A 340 4.13 3.08 13.99
CA GLU A 340 4.26 1.63 13.81
C GLU A 340 3.90 1.17 12.40
#